data_cf5c3d5327fe040ebcc2a723e0ca6afa
#
_entry.id   cf5c3d5327fe040ebcc2a723e0ca6afa
#
_cell.length_a   1.000
_cell.length_b   1.000
_cell.length_c   1.000
_cell.angle_alpha   90.00
_cell.angle_beta   90.00
_cell.angle_gamma   90.00
#
_symmetry.space_group_name_H-M   'P 1'
#
loop_
_entity.id
_entity.type
_entity.pdbx_description
1 polymer ?
#
loop_
_entity_poly.entity_id
_entity_poly.type
_entity_poly.pdbx_seq_one_letter_code
_entity_poly.pdbx_strand_id
1 'polypeptide(L)'
;MLKRCIIAENRKLHASPIWVIFFVLPLISAGYGTFNYLQNLEILTERWYSLWTQHTLFYSMLFFPAMVSAYAAYLWRLEHLGHNWNLIMAAPVRHFALFAAKLLVVVKLMCFTQCFVFVLYVACGRLFAGFSDWPPVSIVFYLVRGIIGGLAVAAVQLLLAMLIRSFAVPIFLGLVGGIAGMLIGSKGYALLWPYCLMQQGMNANHSTDVLAGNVLPFLLACAGWLAVVLLTAKVLLEKTDVKA
;
A
#
# COMPACT_ATOMS: atom_id res chain seq x y z
N MET A 1 -16.16 0.54 21.03
CA MET A 1 -16.29 1.64 20.07
C MET A 1 -15.54 1.34 18.77
N LEU A 2 -14.22 1.14 18.76
CA LEU A 2 -13.41 0.83 17.58
C LEU A 2 -13.98 -0.31 16.72
N LYS A 3 -14.36 -1.45 17.33
CA LYS A 3 -14.97 -2.59 16.62
C LYS A 3 -16.22 -2.20 15.80
N ARG A 4 -17.09 -1.34 16.37
CA ARG A 4 -18.29 -0.86 15.64
C ARG A 4 -17.93 0.03 14.45
N CYS A 5 -16.91 0.90 14.59
CA CYS A 5 -16.39 1.70 13.48
C CYS A 5 -15.80 0.80 12.38
N ILE A 6 -15.00 -0.21 12.72
CA ILE A 6 -14.43 -1.16 11.74
C ILE A 6 -15.55 -1.89 10.97
N ILE A 7 -16.61 -2.34 11.66
CA ILE A 7 -17.74 -3.00 11.02
C ILE A 7 -18.45 -2.04 10.05
N ALA A 8 -18.68 -0.79 10.45
CA ALA A 8 -19.30 0.23 9.61
C ALA A 8 -18.44 0.51 8.37
N GLU A 9 -17.12 0.72 8.53
CA GLU A 9 -16.20 0.95 7.41
C GLU A 9 -16.13 -0.26 6.46
N ASN A 10 -16.16 -1.48 6.99
CA ASN A 10 -16.20 -2.67 6.14
C ASN A 10 -17.48 -2.79 5.30
N ARG A 11 -18.63 -2.35 5.84
CA ARG A 11 -19.89 -2.36 5.08
C ARG A 11 -19.85 -1.44 3.87
N LYS A 12 -19.09 -0.33 3.91
CA LYS A 12 -18.89 0.58 2.79
C LYS A 12 -18.18 -0.06 1.59
N LEU A 13 -17.43 -1.13 1.83
CA LEU A 13 -16.73 -1.88 0.79
C LEU A 13 -17.64 -2.86 0.04
N HIS A 14 -18.81 -3.18 0.58
CA HIS A 14 -19.74 -4.11 -0.06
C HIS A 14 -20.27 -3.48 -1.36
N ALA A 15 -20.19 -4.24 -2.45
CA ALA A 15 -20.58 -3.79 -3.81
C ALA A 15 -19.88 -2.48 -4.28
N SER A 16 -18.69 -2.19 -3.77
CA SER A 16 -17.93 -0.99 -4.06
C SER A 16 -17.11 -1.14 -5.35
N PRO A 17 -16.95 -0.07 -6.16
CA PRO A 17 -16.06 -0.08 -7.31
C PRO A 17 -14.58 -0.25 -6.94
N ILE A 18 -14.20 -0.19 -5.67
CA ILE A 18 -12.84 -0.44 -5.19
C ILE A 18 -12.34 -1.84 -5.59
N TRP A 19 -13.25 -2.81 -5.73
CA TRP A 19 -12.91 -4.16 -6.15
C TRP A 19 -12.41 -4.24 -7.59
N VAL A 20 -12.82 -3.31 -8.45
CA VAL A 20 -12.26 -3.21 -9.81
C VAL A 20 -10.76 -2.86 -9.74
N ILE A 21 -10.41 -1.87 -8.92
CA ILE A 21 -9.01 -1.48 -8.69
C ILE A 21 -8.23 -2.65 -8.08
N PHE A 22 -8.83 -3.34 -7.11
CA PHE A 22 -8.25 -4.49 -6.43
C PHE A 22 -7.85 -5.62 -7.38
N PHE A 23 -8.67 -5.95 -8.38
CA PHE A 23 -8.38 -7.04 -9.31
C PHE A 23 -7.59 -6.57 -10.53
N VAL A 24 -7.95 -5.43 -11.13
CA VAL A 24 -7.41 -5.00 -12.42
C VAL A 24 -5.93 -4.58 -12.31
N LEU A 25 -5.57 -3.77 -11.32
CA LEU A 25 -4.19 -3.26 -11.23
C LEU A 25 -3.15 -4.35 -10.96
N PRO A 26 -3.38 -5.33 -10.04
CA PRO A 26 -2.45 -6.45 -9.88
C PRO A 26 -2.36 -7.35 -11.11
N LEU A 27 -3.47 -7.58 -11.83
CA LEU A 27 -3.45 -8.37 -13.07
C LEU A 27 -2.60 -7.69 -14.15
N ILE A 28 -2.76 -6.38 -14.35
CA ILE A 28 -1.94 -5.60 -15.29
C ILE A 28 -0.47 -5.68 -14.89
N SER A 29 -0.16 -5.49 -13.61
CA SER A 29 1.20 -5.54 -13.08
C SER A 29 1.85 -6.92 -13.28
N ALA A 30 1.12 -7.99 -12.94
CA ALA A 30 1.59 -9.36 -13.10
C ALA A 30 1.80 -9.72 -14.58
N GLY A 31 0.86 -9.34 -15.45
CA GLY A 31 0.98 -9.54 -16.90
C GLY A 31 2.21 -8.84 -17.49
N TYR A 32 2.39 -7.56 -17.15
CA TYR A 32 3.56 -6.79 -17.58
C TYR A 32 4.88 -7.39 -17.04
N GLY A 33 4.95 -7.70 -15.74
CA GLY A 33 6.14 -8.29 -15.13
C GLY A 33 6.50 -9.65 -15.72
N THR A 34 5.49 -10.50 -15.97
CA THR A 34 5.70 -11.79 -16.63
C THR A 34 6.18 -11.63 -18.07
N PHE A 35 5.54 -10.73 -18.82
CA PHE A 35 5.96 -10.44 -20.21
C PHE A 35 7.43 -9.96 -20.23
N ASN A 36 7.78 -9.00 -19.37
CA ASN A 36 9.14 -8.48 -19.31
C ASN A 36 10.16 -9.57 -18.91
N TYR A 37 9.81 -10.44 -17.97
CA TYR A 37 10.63 -11.58 -17.60
C TYR A 37 10.91 -12.51 -18.81
N LEU A 38 9.87 -12.87 -19.56
CA LEU A 38 9.99 -13.79 -20.69
C LEU A 38 10.79 -13.21 -21.87
N GLN A 39 10.78 -11.89 -22.05
CA GLN A 39 11.56 -11.21 -23.08
C GLN A 39 13.05 -11.05 -22.72
N ASN A 40 13.42 -11.26 -21.46
CA ASN A 40 14.79 -10.99 -20.96
C ASN A 40 15.40 -12.20 -20.24
N LEU A 41 15.08 -13.43 -20.66
CA LEU A 41 15.57 -14.67 -20.05
C LEU A 41 17.10 -14.81 -20.08
N GLU A 42 17.77 -14.18 -21.05
CA GLU A 42 19.23 -14.18 -21.15
C GLU A 42 19.92 -13.45 -19.99
N ILE A 43 19.25 -12.44 -19.41
CA ILE A 43 19.77 -11.61 -18.32
C ILE A 43 19.16 -12.05 -16.98
N LEU A 44 17.89 -12.47 -16.99
CA LEU A 44 17.10 -12.80 -15.81
C LEU A 44 17.22 -14.29 -15.45
N THR A 45 18.37 -14.70 -14.96
CA THR A 45 18.74 -16.12 -14.76
C THR A 45 18.31 -16.71 -13.41
N GLU A 46 17.95 -15.89 -12.42
CA GLU A 46 17.65 -16.33 -11.05
C GLU A 46 16.21 -16.82 -10.84
N ARG A 47 15.55 -17.31 -11.91
CA ARG A 47 14.23 -17.93 -11.88
C ARG A 47 13.20 -17.12 -11.06
N TRP A 48 12.75 -17.64 -9.92
CA TRP A 48 11.76 -17.00 -9.06
C TRP A 48 12.17 -15.59 -8.60
N TYR A 49 13.44 -15.36 -8.24
CA TYR A 49 13.90 -14.02 -7.85
C TYR A 49 13.86 -13.04 -9.02
N SER A 50 14.31 -13.47 -10.19
CA SER A 50 14.23 -12.64 -11.40
C SER A 50 12.78 -12.32 -11.79
N LEU A 51 11.87 -13.30 -11.71
CA LEU A 51 10.44 -13.05 -11.91
C LEU A 51 9.89 -12.06 -10.88
N TRP A 52 10.31 -12.18 -9.60
CA TRP A 52 9.89 -11.26 -8.53
C TRP A 52 10.34 -9.83 -8.80
N THR A 53 11.58 -9.62 -9.25
CA THR A 53 12.06 -8.26 -9.59
C THR A 53 11.19 -7.62 -10.65
N GLN A 54 10.78 -8.35 -11.69
CA GLN A 54 9.96 -7.83 -12.77
C GLN A 54 8.50 -7.57 -12.32
N HIS A 55 7.92 -8.46 -11.52
CA HIS A 55 6.59 -8.27 -10.95
C HIS A 55 6.52 -7.06 -10.01
N THR A 56 7.58 -6.82 -9.22
CA THR A 56 7.58 -5.75 -8.22
C THR A 56 8.05 -4.40 -8.73
N LEU A 57 8.72 -4.31 -9.87
CA LEU A 57 9.24 -3.07 -10.42
C LEU A 57 8.15 -1.99 -10.51
N PHE A 58 7.17 -2.16 -11.37
CA PHE A 58 6.07 -1.20 -11.52
C PHE A 58 5.00 -1.33 -10.45
N TYR A 59 4.82 -2.54 -9.89
CA TYR A 59 3.88 -2.75 -8.82
C TYR A 59 4.19 -1.87 -7.61
N SER A 60 5.42 -1.88 -7.13
CA SER A 60 5.82 -1.12 -5.95
C SER A 60 5.93 0.38 -6.18
N MET A 61 6.26 0.80 -7.42
CA MET A 61 6.46 2.19 -7.76
C MET A 61 5.15 2.90 -8.13
N LEU A 62 4.24 2.23 -8.84
CA LEU A 62 3.03 2.85 -9.40
C LEU A 62 1.75 2.24 -8.84
N PHE A 63 1.56 0.92 -9.03
CA PHE A 63 0.27 0.30 -8.79
C PHE A 63 -0.09 0.21 -7.31
N PHE A 64 0.80 -0.28 -6.47
CA PHE A 64 0.49 -0.46 -5.05
C PHE A 64 0.32 0.85 -4.30
N PRO A 65 1.16 1.89 -4.48
CA PRO A 65 0.88 3.22 -3.93
C PRO A 65 -0.46 3.80 -4.39
N ALA A 66 -0.79 3.68 -5.67
CA ALA A 66 -2.06 4.14 -6.22
C ALA A 66 -3.25 3.39 -5.61
N MET A 67 -3.15 2.06 -5.44
CA MET A 67 -4.19 1.24 -4.80
C MET A 67 -4.40 1.65 -3.34
N VAL A 68 -3.33 1.77 -2.56
CA VAL A 68 -3.41 2.20 -1.15
C VAL A 68 -4.05 3.58 -1.04
N SER A 69 -3.67 4.49 -1.94
CA SER A 69 -4.25 5.84 -2.01
C SER A 69 -5.73 5.81 -2.40
N ALA A 70 -6.11 4.96 -3.35
CA ALA A 70 -7.50 4.80 -3.75
C ALA A 70 -8.35 4.19 -2.63
N TYR A 71 -7.82 3.24 -1.86
CA TYR A 71 -8.48 2.68 -0.68
C TYR A 71 -8.73 3.76 0.37
N ALA A 72 -7.71 4.56 0.68
CA ALA A 72 -7.82 5.67 1.63
C ALA A 72 -8.81 6.75 1.15
N ALA A 73 -8.67 7.18 -0.10
CA ALA A 73 -9.54 8.18 -0.71
C ALA A 73 -11.00 7.71 -0.78
N TYR A 74 -11.25 6.44 -1.10
CA TYR A 74 -12.61 5.89 -1.14
C TYR A 74 -13.29 5.93 0.22
N LEU A 75 -12.59 5.54 1.29
CA LEU A 75 -13.16 5.54 2.63
C LEU A 75 -13.48 6.94 3.14
N TRP A 76 -12.72 7.97 2.73
CA TRP A 76 -13.01 9.36 3.09
C TRP A 76 -13.99 10.04 2.14
N ARG A 77 -14.06 9.63 0.87
CA ARG A 77 -15.00 10.21 -0.11
C ARG A 77 -16.43 10.18 0.40
N LEU A 78 -16.85 9.09 1.03
CA LEU A 78 -18.20 8.93 1.56
C LEU A 78 -18.50 9.91 2.70
N GLU A 79 -17.49 10.36 3.42
CA GLU A 79 -17.63 11.38 4.47
C GLU A 79 -17.62 12.80 3.89
N HIS A 80 -16.92 13.01 2.79
CA HIS A 80 -16.90 14.32 2.11
C HIS A 80 -18.15 14.60 1.28
N LEU A 81 -18.91 13.58 0.90
CA LEU A 81 -20.16 13.71 0.14
C LEU A 81 -21.36 14.00 1.07
N GLY A 82 -22.27 14.85 0.62
CA GLY A 82 -23.58 15.03 1.26
C GLY A 82 -23.54 15.61 2.68
N HIS A 83 -22.51 16.37 3.05
CA HIS A 83 -22.31 16.92 4.40
C HIS A 83 -22.22 15.87 5.51
N ASN A 84 -21.91 14.62 5.19
CA ASN A 84 -21.78 13.52 6.16
C ASN A 84 -20.71 13.79 7.22
N TRP A 85 -19.71 14.63 6.90
CA TRP A 85 -18.70 15.06 7.86
C TRP A 85 -19.30 15.68 9.11
N ASN A 86 -20.28 16.59 8.95
CA ASN A 86 -20.96 17.25 10.07
C ASN A 86 -21.74 16.26 10.94
N LEU A 87 -22.37 15.25 10.32
CA LEU A 87 -23.06 14.17 11.04
C LEU A 87 -22.09 13.33 11.88
N ILE A 88 -20.90 13.05 11.36
CA ILE A 88 -19.87 12.29 12.06
C ILE A 88 -19.31 13.11 13.24
N MET A 89 -19.07 14.42 13.05
CA MET A 89 -18.60 15.29 14.12
C MET A 89 -19.62 15.48 15.24
N ALA A 90 -20.91 15.45 14.92
CA ALA A 90 -21.98 15.48 15.91
C ALA A 90 -22.25 14.11 16.59
N ALA A 91 -21.74 13.03 16.03
CA ALA A 91 -21.96 11.69 16.59
C ALA A 91 -21.12 11.46 17.85
N PRO A 92 -21.61 10.68 18.84
CA PRO A 92 -20.89 10.37 20.09
C PRO A 92 -19.77 9.34 19.84
N VAL A 93 -18.92 9.61 18.83
CA VAL A 93 -17.80 8.74 18.41
C VAL A 93 -16.49 9.51 18.56
N ARG A 94 -15.47 8.90 19.17
CA ARG A 94 -14.14 9.50 19.20
C ARG A 94 -13.60 9.55 17.75
N HIS A 95 -13.37 10.75 17.23
CA HIS A 95 -12.95 10.98 15.83
C HIS A 95 -11.66 10.22 15.48
N PHE A 96 -10.70 10.14 16.41
CA PHE A 96 -9.49 9.33 16.24
C PHE A 96 -9.79 7.82 16.10
N ALA A 97 -10.83 7.30 16.78
CA ALA A 97 -11.23 5.90 16.62
C ALA A 97 -11.77 5.61 15.20
N LEU A 98 -12.39 6.60 14.56
CA LEU A 98 -12.81 6.50 13.16
C LEU A 98 -11.59 6.43 12.22
N PHE A 99 -10.60 7.33 12.41
CA PHE A 99 -9.35 7.30 11.64
C PHE A 99 -8.64 5.95 11.78
N ALA A 100 -8.50 5.46 13.02
CA ALA A 100 -7.88 4.16 13.30
C ALA A 100 -8.66 3.00 12.65
N ALA A 101 -10.00 3.06 12.66
CA ALA A 101 -10.83 2.05 12.00
C ALA A 101 -10.62 2.05 10.48
N LYS A 102 -10.57 3.23 9.85
CA LYS A 102 -10.27 3.36 8.41
C LYS A 102 -8.87 2.82 8.09
N LEU A 103 -7.86 3.15 8.89
CA LEU A 103 -6.50 2.62 8.72
C LEU A 103 -6.48 1.10 8.77
N LEU A 104 -7.15 0.48 9.75
CA LEU A 104 -7.22 -0.98 9.85
C LEU A 104 -7.93 -1.62 8.65
N VAL A 105 -8.95 -0.96 8.10
CA VAL A 105 -9.62 -1.42 6.87
C VAL A 105 -8.72 -1.30 5.65
N VAL A 106 -7.95 -0.22 5.50
CA VAL A 106 -6.93 -0.09 4.44
C VAL A 106 -5.87 -1.18 4.58
N VAL A 107 -5.36 -1.42 5.78
CA VAL A 107 -4.38 -2.49 6.05
C VAL A 107 -4.94 -3.86 5.66
N LYS A 108 -6.20 -4.16 6.00
CA LYS A 108 -6.87 -5.39 5.58
C LYS A 108 -6.89 -5.52 4.05
N LEU A 109 -7.25 -4.46 3.33
CA LEU A 109 -7.24 -4.45 1.86
C LEU A 109 -5.82 -4.65 1.31
N MET A 110 -4.81 -4.04 1.91
CA MET A 110 -3.41 -4.26 1.56
C MET A 110 -3.00 -5.73 1.74
N CYS A 111 -3.36 -6.36 2.86
CA CYS A 111 -3.09 -7.79 3.08
C CYS A 111 -3.75 -8.66 2.00
N PHE A 112 -5.01 -8.40 1.67
CA PHE A 112 -5.70 -9.14 0.59
C PHE A 112 -5.04 -8.91 -0.77
N THR A 113 -4.65 -7.66 -1.06
CA THR A 113 -3.92 -7.32 -2.30
C THR A 113 -2.61 -8.08 -2.38
N GLN A 114 -1.81 -8.11 -1.31
CA GLN A 114 -0.54 -8.84 -1.30
C GLN A 114 -0.72 -10.35 -1.42
N CYS A 115 -1.75 -10.92 -0.79
CA CYS A 115 -2.11 -12.32 -1.00
C CYS A 115 -2.49 -12.59 -2.46
N PHE A 116 -3.28 -11.72 -3.08
CA PHE A 116 -3.67 -11.85 -4.48
C PHE A 116 -2.47 -11.73 -5.43
N VAL A 117 -1.59 -10.77 -5.20
CA VAL A 117 -0.33 -10.61 -5.95
C VAL A 117 0.54 -11.85 -5.83
N PHE A 118 0.64 -12.45 -4.64
CA PHE A 118 1.37 -13.70 -4.45
C PHE A 118 0.78 -14.86 -5.25
N VAL A 119 -0.56 -15.00 -5.26
CA VAL A 119 -1.24 -16.01 -6.07
C VAL A 119 -0.96 -15.81 -7.56
N LEU A 120 -1.04 -14.57 -8.06
CA LEU A 120 -0.71 -14.24 -9.45
C LEU A 120 0.76 -14.54 -9.77
N TYR A 121 1.67 -14.19 -8.88
CA TYR A 121 3.10 -14.46 -9.05
C TYR A 121 3.39 -15.96 -9.17
N VAL A 122 2.81 -16.78 -8.28
CA VAL A 122 2.96 -18.25 -8.33
C VAL A 122 2.32 -18.81 -9.61
N ALA A 123 1.13 -18.33 -9.97
CA ALA A 123 0.45 -18.76 -11.20
C ALA A 123 1.28 -18.40 -12.45
N CYS A 124 1.82 -17.19 -12.53
CA CYS A 124 2.66 -16.75 -13.64
C CYS A 124 3.96 -17.57 -13.73
N GLY A 125 4.62 -17.84 -12.62
CA GLY A 125 5.83 -18.67 -12.59
C GLY A 125 5.57 -20.11 -13.05
N ARG A 126 4.43 -20.68 -12.64
CA ARG A 126 4.06 -22.05 -13.03
C ARG A 126 3.58 -22.17 -14.48
N LEU A 127 2.67 -21.29 -14.90
CA LEU A 127 1.95 -21.40 -16.17
C LEU A 127 2.72 -20.82 -17.35
N PHE A 128 3.46 -19.72 -17.14
CA PHE A 128 4.14 -19.01 -18.24
C PHE A 128 5.66 -19.17 -18.19
N ALA A 129 6.29 -19.12 -17.01
CA ALA A 129 7.74 -19.31 -16.89
C ALA A 129 8.15 -20.78 -16.77
N GLY A 130 7.20 -21.71 -16.63
CA GLY A 130 7.46 -23.17 -16.62
C GLY A 130 8.20 -23.67 -15.37
N PHE A 131 8.12 -22.97 -14.23
CA PHE A 131 8.79 -23.41 -13.02
C PHE A 131 8.09 -24.62 -12.41
N SER A 132 8.83 -25.67 -12.11
CA SER A 132 8.36 -26.91 -11.48
C SER A 132 8.42 -26.88 -9.96
N ASP A 133 9.32 -26.08 -9.39
CA ASP A 133 9.53 -25.89 -7.96
C ASP A 133 8.60 -24.81 -7.37
N TRP A 134 8.59 -24.71 -6.04
CA TRP A 134 7.87 -23.65 -5.33
C TRP A 134 8.76 -22.40 -5.18
N PRO A 135 8.15 -21.19 -5.09
CA PRO A 135 8.91 -19.98 -4.83
C PRO A 135 9.64 -20.06 -3.49
N PRO A 136 10.82 -19.42 -3.37
CA PRO A 136 11.55 -19.35 -2.11
C PRO A 136 10.74 -18.70 -1.01
N VAL A 137 10.86 -19.18 0.23
CA VAL A 137 10.16 -18.65 1.41
C VAL A 137 10.45 -17.17 1.66
N SER A 138 11.64 -16.68 1.26
CA SER A 138 12.01 -15.26 1.32
C SER A 138 11.00 -14.33 0.65
N ILE A 139 10.34 -14.77 -0.43
CA ILE A 139 9.29 -14.00 -1.11
C ILE A 139 8.12 -13.70 -0.16
N VAL A 140 7.75 -14.65 0.70
CA VAL A 140 6.70 -14.43 1.72
C VAL A 140 7.15 -13.38 2.73
N PHE A 141 8.42 -13.41 3.16
CA PHE A 141 8.97 -12.36 4.03
C PHE A 141 8.98 -10.99 3.34
N TYR A 142 9.27 -10.92 2.03
CA TYR A 142 9.20 -9.67 1.26
C TYR A 142 7.77 -9.11 1.22
N LEU A 143 6.76 -9.96 1.06
CA LEU A 143 5.34 -9.54 1.12
C LEU A 143 4.97 -8.98 2.50
N VAL A 144 5.33 -9.66 3.57
CA VAL A 144 5.06 -9.22 4.94
C VAL A 144 5.76 -7.89 5.25
N ARG A 145 7.04 -7.77 4.92
CA ARG A 145 7.80 -6.52 5.08
C ARG A 145 7.23 -5.40 4.20
N GLY A 146 6.75 -5.73 3.01
CA GLY A 146 6.04 -4.79 2.12
C GLY A 146 4.75 -4.23 2.75
N ILE A 147 3.99 -5.08 3.47
CA ILE A 147 2.82 -4.62 4.25
C ILE A 147 3.28 -3.70 5.39
N ILE A 148 4.34 -4.06 6.12
CA ILE A 148 4.87 -3.25 7.22
C ILE A 148 5.32 -1.87 6.72
N GLY A 149 6.12 -1.81 5.65
CA GLY A 149 6.51 -0.54 5.02
C GLY A 149 5.31 0.24 4.47
N GLY A 150 4.34 -0.48 3.93
CA GLY A 150 3.08 0.08 3.43
C GLY A 150 2.18 0.69 4.50
N LEU A 151 2.34 0.35 5.80
CA LEU A 151 1.60 0.99 6.90
C LEU A 151 1.87 2.49 6.96
N ALA A 152 3.12 2.90 6.75
CA ALA A 152 3.49 4.32 6.71
C ALA A 152 2.79 5.03 5.54
N VAL A 153 2.79 4.42 4.35
CA VAL A 153 2.09 4.95 3.16
C VAL A 153 0.58 5.02 3.41
N ALA A 154 -0.02 3.96 3.96
CA ALA A 154 -1.45 3.92 4.26
C ALA A 154 -1.87 5.03 5.23
N ALA A 155 -1.09 5.26 6.28
CA ALA A 155 -1.35 6.33 7.24
C ALA A 155 -1.23 7.73 6.58
N VAL A 156 -0.16 7.98 5.80
CA VAL A 156 0.03 9.23 5.05
C VAL A 156 -1.12 9.46 4.08
N GLN A 157 -1.48 8.48 3.28
CA GLN A 157 -2.54 8.58 2.30
C GLN A 157 -3.92 8.77 2.94
N LEU A 158 -4.15 8.12 4.07
CA LEU A 158 -5.39 8.30 4.82
C LEU A 158 -5.50 9.72 5.41
N LEU A 159 -4.37 10.29 5.89
CA LEU A 159 -4.32 11.67 6.34
C LEU A 159 -4.55 12.66 5.20
N LEU A 160 -3.91 12.47 4.05
CA LEU A 160 -4.12 13.31 2.86
C LEU A 160 -5.57 13.23 2.37
N ALA A 161 -6.15 12.04 2.29
CA ALA A 161 -7.54 11.85 1.88
C ALA A 161 -8.56 12.42 2.88
N MET A 162 -8.20 12.55 4.16
CA MET A 162 -9.00 13.25 5.17
C MET A 162 -9.04 14.75 4.91
N LEU A 163 -7.91 15.34 4.53
CA LEU A 163 -7.75 16.79 4.34
C LEU A 163 -8.20 17.26 2.96
N ILE A 164 -8.10 16.39 1.95
CA ILE A 164 -8.34 16.74 0.54
C ILE A 164 -9.67 16.12 0.10
N ARG A 165 -10.66 16.96 -0.20
CA ARG A 165 -12.02 16.50 -0.63
C ARG A 165 -12.03 15.79 -1.99
N SER A 166 -11.06 16.07 -2.85
CA SER A 166 -10.95 15.43 -4.15
C SER A 166 -10.59 13.94 -4.01
N PHE A 167 -11.27 13.07 -4.75
CA PHE A 167 -10.91 11.65 -4.83
C PHE A 167 -9.61 11.41 -5.59
N ALA A 168 -9.39 12.17 -6.66
CA ALA A 168 -8.26 11.97 -7.58
C ALA A 168 -6.92 12.49 -7.02
N VAL A 169 -6.93 13.59 -6.26
CA VAL A 169 -5.69 14.23 -5.78
C VAL A 169 -4.87 13.34 -4.85
N PRO A 170 -5.43 12.68 -3.82
CA PRO A 170 -4.67 11.73 -3.00
C PRO A 170 -4.08 10.58 -3.82
N ILE A 171 -4.80 10.08 -4.84
CA ILE A 171 -4.30 9.01 -5.72
C ILE A 171 -3.11 9.51 -6.54
N PHE A 172 -3.20 10.70 -7.12
CA PHE A 172 -2.10 11.32 -7.85
C PHE A 172 -0.87 11.54 -6.96
N LEU A 173 -1.08 12.04 -5.72
CA LEU A 173 0.00 12.18 -4.74
C LEU A 173 0.64 10.83 -4.36
N GLY A 174 -0.15 9.76 -4.31
CA GLY A 174 0.35 8.42 -4.11
C GLY A 174 1.23 7.91 -5.25
N LEU A 175 0.81 8.15 -6.49
CA LEU A 175 1.61 7.84 -7.68
C LEU A 175 2.93 8.62 -7.67
N VAL A 176 2.87 9.93 -7.49
CA VAL A 176 4.06 10.80 -7.42
C VAL A 176 4.98 10.37 -6.27
N GLY A 177 4.39 10.05 -5.10
CA GLY A 177 5.13 9.56 -3.94
C GLY A 177 5.87 8.26 -4.19
N GLY A 178 5.25 7.32 -4.92
CA GLY A 178 5.86 6.06 -5.30
C GLY A 178 7.01 6.22 -6.32
N ILE A 179 6.82 7.06 -7.35
CA ILE A 179 7.89 7.39 -8.31
C ILE A 179 9.05 8.11 -7.60
N ALA A 180 8.74 9.10 -6.77
CA ALA A 180 9.75 9.81 -5.97
C ALA A 180 10.49 8.84 -5.04
N GLY A 181 9.79 7.82 -4.52
CA GLY A 181 10.38 6.75 -3.71
C GLY A 181 11.53 6.05 -4.39
N MET A 182 11.38 5.68 -5.66
CA MET A 182 12.44 5.06 -6.43
C MET A 182 13.66 5.99 -6.56
N LEU A 183 13.43 7.27 -6.87
CA LEU A 183 14.50 8.26 -7.03
C LEU A 183 15.22 8.56 -5.71
N ILE A 184 14.47 8.70 -4.61
CA ILE A 184 15.02 8.98 -3.27
C ILE A 184 15.78 7.75 -2.76
N GLY A 185 15.24 6.55 -2.99
CA GLY A 185 15.87 5.30 -2.61
C GLY A 185 17.21 5.09 -3.30
N SER A 186 17.33 5.43 -4.59
CA SER A 186 18.58 5.34 -5.34
C SER A 186 19.68 6.30 -4.85
N LYS A 187 19.31 7.34 -4.11
CA LYS A 187 20.23 8.29 -3.48
C LYS A 187 20.64 7.92 -2.05
N GLY A 188 20.19 6.76 -1.54
CA GLY A 188 20.52 6.30 -0.18
C GLY A 188 19.62 6.84 0.93
N TYR A 189 18.61 7.63 0.62
CA TYR A 189 17.68 8.24 1.61
C TYR A 189 16.40 7.40 1.82
N ALA A 190 16.45 6.12 1.58
CA ALA A 190 15.27 5.25 1.56
C ALA A 190 14.51 5.20 2.89
N LEU A 191 15.19 5.28 4.04
CA LEU A 191 14.55 5.27 5.36
C LEU A 191 13.77 6.56 5.68
N LEU A 192 14.03 7.65 4.97
CA LEU A 192 13.41 8.96 5.18
C LEU A 192 12.12 9.15 4.39
N TRP A 193 11.75 8.23 3.48
CA TRP A 193 10.60 8.39 2.62
C TRP A 193 9.65 7.18 2.73
N PRO A 194 8.38 7.38 3.11
CA PRO A 194 7.47 6.26 3.43
C PRO A 194 7.25 5.31 2.25
N TYR A 195 7.23 5.80 1.03
CA TYR A 195 7.08 4.96 -0.17
C TYR A 195 8.31 4.10 -0.45
N CYS A 196 9.52 4.59 -0.11
CA CYS A 196 10.74 3.78 -0.17
C CYS A 196 10.69 2.62 0.82
N LEU A 197 10.16 2.84 2.04
CA LEU A 197 10.01 1.78 3.04
C LEU A 197 9.15 0.63 2.49
N MET A 198 8.07 0.95 1.80
CA MET A 198 7.21 -0.04 1.16
C MET A 198 7.96 -0.80 0.05
N GLN A 199 8.72 -0.09 -0.80
CA GLN A 199 9.53 -0.67 -1.88
C GLN A 199 10.65 -1.57 -1.35
N GLN A 200 11.40 -1.09 -0.35
CA GLN A 200 12.45 -1.88 0.31
C GLN A 200 11.89 -3.11 1.04
N GLY A 201 10.76 -2.95 1.74
CA GLY A 201 10.08 -4.06 2.39
C GLY A 201 9.77 -5.19 1.42
N MET A 202 9.27 -4.87 0.23
CA MET A 202 8.99 -5.83 -0.83
C MET A 202 10.24 -6.35 -1.55
N ASN A 203 11.44 -5.87 -1.22
CA ASN A 203 12.68 -6.14 -1.98
C ASN A 203 12.49 -5.88 -3.48
N ALA A 204 11.78 -4.77 -3.79
CA ALA A 204 11.33 -4.47 -5.15
C ALA A 204 12.52 -4.19 -6.07
N ASN A 205 12.51 -4.83 -7.23
CA ASN A 205 13.57 -4.70 -8.26
C ASN A 205 14.99 -5.10 -7.78
N HIS A 206 15.08 -5.94 -6.75
CA HIS A 206 16.34 -6.48 -6.27
C HIS A 206 16.31 -8.01 -6.21
N SER A 207 17.35 -8.67 -6.69
CA SER A 207 17.50 -10.12 -6.59
C SER A 207 18.08 -10.55 -5.23
N THR A 208 18.89 -9.68 -4.61
CA THR A 208 19.44 -9.87 -3.27
C THR A 208 18.62 -9.10 -2.24
N ASP A 209 18.56 -9.59 -0.99
CA ASP A 209 17.79 -8.93 0.06
C ASP A 209 18.45 -7.62 0.52
N VAL A 210 17.85 -6.48 0.15
CA VAL A 210 18.35 -5.14 0.51
C VAL A 210 18.25 -4.82 2.00
N LEU A 211 17.41 -5.55 2.75
CA LEU A 211 17.28 -5.39 4.20
C LEU A 211 18.10 -6.41 4.99
N ALA A 212 18.97 -7.21 4.34
CA ALA A 212 19.87 -8.11 5.03
C ALA A 212 20.78 -7.33 6.01
N GLY A 213 20.64 -7.60 7.31
CA GLY A 213 21.34 -6.87 8.38
C GLY A 213 20.75 -5.50 8.77
N ASN A 214 19.77 -4.97 8.02
CA ASN A 214 19.19 -3.63 8.22
C ASN A 214 17.69 -3.63 8.58
N VAL A 215 17.17 -4.77 9.05
CA VAL A 215 15.73 -4.89 9.38
C VAL A 215 15.32 -3.96 10.54
N LEU A 216 16.17 -3.80 11.57
CA LEU A 216 15.85 -2.94 12.72
C LEU A 216 15.72 -1.45 12.33
N PRO A 217 16.67 -0.81 11.62
CA PRO A 217 16.49 0.56 11.12
C PRO A 217 15.24 0.73 10.28
N PHE A 218 14.91 -0.24 9.41
CA PHE A 218 13.69 -0.25 8.63
C PHE A 218 12.42 -0.24 9.51
N LEU A 219 12.35 -1.12 10.51
CA LEU A 219 11.20 -1.18 11.44
C LEU A 219 11.05 0.10 12.25
N LEU A 220 12.16 0.68 12.71
CA LEU A 220 12.15 1.97 13.43
C LEU A 220 11.65 3.11 12.54
N ALA A 221 12.07 3.16 11.28
CA ALA A 221 11.59 4.15 10.32
C ALA A 221 10.09 3.99 10.05
N CYS A 222 9.59 2.75 9.86
CA CYS A 222 8.16 2.47 9.68
C CYS A 222 7.35 2.92 10.91
N ALA A 223 7.82 2.58 12.12
CA ALA A 223 7.17 2.96 13.38
C ALA A 223 7.18 4.48 13.57
N GLY A 224 8.30 5.16 13.26
CA GLY A 224 8.44 6.60 13.34
C GLY A 224 7.45 7.33 12.43
N TRP A 225 7.37 6.95 11.16
CA TRP A 225 6.40 7.52 10.22
C TRP A 225 4.96 7.29 10.68
N LEU A 226 4.64 6.06 11.11
CA LEU A 226 3.31 5.74 11.60
C LEU A 226 2.95 6.58 12.83
N ALA A 227 3.87 6.73 13.79
CA ALA A 227 3.68 7.53 14.99
C ALA A 227 3.45 9.02 14.64
N VAL A 228 4.30 9.60 13.79
CA VAL A 228 4.16 11.01 13.37
C VAL A 228 2.80 11.25 12.72
N VAL A 229 2.40 10.39 11.79
CA VAL A 229 1.11 10.58 11.09
C VAL A 229 -0.08 10.38 12.01
N LEU A 230 -0.06 9.37 12.90
CA LEU A 230 -1.14 9.14 13.87
C LEU A 230 -1.27 10.30 14.87
N LEU A 231 -0.15 10.85 15.36
CA LEU A 231 -0.15 12.03 16.22
C LEU A 231 -0.70 13.26 15.50
N THR A 232 -0.28 13.49 14.25
CA THR A 232 -0.80 14.59 13.42
C THR A 232 -2.30 14.44 13.20
N ALA A 233 -2.77 13.25 12.81
CA ALA A 233 -4.19 12.98 12.62
C ALA A 233 -4.99 13.21 13.90
N LYS A 234 -4.47 12.78 15.06
CA LYS A 234 -5.10 13.00 16.36
C LYS A 234 -5.24 14.50 16.66
N VAL A 235 -4.17 15.26 16.53
CA VAL A 235 -4.16 16.71 16.78
C VAL A 235 -5.14 17.44 15.86
N LEU A 236 -5.15 17.11 14.58
CA LEU A 236 -6.06 17.71 13.61
C LEU A 236 -7.53 17.40 13.92
N LEU A 237 -7.84 16.16 14.30
CA LEU A 237 -9.22 15.75 14.61
C LEU A 237 -9.74 16.27 15.96
N GLU A 238 -8.84 16.59 16.90
CA GLU A 238 -9.22 17.10 18.24
C GLU A 238 -9.19 18.62 18.34
N LYS A 239 -8.35 19.31 17.52
CA LYS A 239 -8.12 20.76 17.67
C LYS A 239 -8.61 21.62 16.52
N THR A 240 -8.92 21.02 15.38
CA THR A 240 -9.30 21.79 14.19
C THR A 240 -10.74 21.48 13.83
N ASP A 241 -11.59 22.52 13.79
CA ASP A 241 -12.86 22.43 13.08
C ASP A 241 -12.53 22.22 11.61
N VAL A 242 -12.63 21.00 11.16
CA VAL A 242 -12.46 20.70 9.73
C VAL A 242 -13.63 21.35 9.03
N LYS A 243 -13.38 22.47 8.35
CA LYS A 243 -14.42 23.19 7.59
C LYS A 243 -15.03 22.23 6.57
N ALA A 244 -16.29 21.92 6.79
CA ALA A 244 -17.10 21.07 5.91
C ALA A 244 -17.36 21.76 4.55
#